data_9f6b8f11bcfa637abdb7ebeb75745661
#
_entry.id   9f6b8f11bcfa637abdb7ebeb75745661
#
_cell.length_a   1.000
_cell.length_b   1.000
_cell.length_c   1.000
_cell.angle_alpha   90.00
_cell.angle_beta   90.00
_cell.angle_gamma   90.00
#
_symmetry.space_group_name_H-M   'P 1'
#
loop_
_entity.id
_entity.type
_entity.pdbx_description
1 polymer ?
#
loop_
_entity_poly.entity_id
_entity_poly.type
_entity_poly.pdbx_seq_one_letter_code
_entity_poly.pdbx_strand_id
1 'polypeptide(L)'
;MQFFPEYNIFLKIGGLQIHMYAVCIIIGAFIAYMLGQYNFKKLGYSSEILSDYFFGVLMTGIIGARIWYVIFMWKELYMSHPEEIIAIWHGGLAIQGGIIAALIYSYYFFKKKDIPFFVAGDAIMPGVLIAQACGRWGNFFNHEAFGSAVSLNFLKLLHLPQFIINNMYIEGAYHHPTFLYESVGNLIVFLVIILVVKKKAQCTGEQFFSYFIGYGIVRFFVEGLRTDSLMLGPIRMAQLTSIVFIIAGVAGIYCLRNHQKRKS
;
A
#
# COMPACT_ATOMS: atom_id res chain seq x y z
N MET A 1 -22.66 -14.01 18.11
CA MET A 1 -22.08 -12.85 17.45
C MET A 1 -21.55 -11.92 18.52
N GLN A 2 -20.25 -11.67 18.52
CA GLN A 2 -19.59 -10.78 19.49
C GLN A 2 -18.77 -9.75 18.71
N PHE A 3 -18.99 -8.46 18.98
CA PHE A 3 -18.18 -7.36 18.46
C PHE A 3 -17.05 -7.04 19.45
N PHE A 4 -15.85 -6.85 18.92
CA PHE A 4 -14.62 -6.52 19.66
C PHE A 4 -14.34 -7.48 20.85
N PRO A 5 -14.34 -8.81 20.61
CA PRO A 5 -14.03 -9.77 21.68
C PRO A 5 -12.59 -9.66 22.18
N GLU A 6 -11.69 -9.25 21.29
CA GLU A 6 -10.28 -8.97 21.54
C GLU A 6 -9.88 -7.69 20.79
N TYR A 7 -8.78 -7.07 21.19
CA TYR A 7 -8.33 -5.79 20.61
C TYR A 7 -8.12 -5.84 19.08
N ASN A 8 -7.60 -6.95 18.56
CA ASN A 8 -7.33 -7.16 17.14
C ASN A 8 -8.45 -7.85 16.37
N ILE A 9 -9.55 -8.23 17.03
CA ILE A 9 -10.70 -8.89 16.41
C ILE A 9 -11.90 -7.93 16.39
N PHE A 10 -12.34 -7.60 15.18
CA PHE A 10 -13.52 -6.77 14.96
C PHE A 10 -14.82 -7.54 15.27
N LEU A 11 -14.92 -8.77 14.80
CA LEU A 11 -16.15 -9.55 14.89
C LEU A 11 -15.85 -11.04 14.95
N LYS A 12 -16.55 -11.74 15.86
CA LYS A 12 -16.54 -13.21 15.98
C LYS A 12 -17.94 -13.77 15.79
N ILE A 13 -18.08 -14.65 14.80
CA ILE A 13 -19.35 -15.35 14.50
C ILE A 13 -19.05 -16.84 14.46
N GLY A 14 -19.42 -17.57 15.51
CA GLY A 14 -19.06 -18.98 15.64
C GLY A 14 -17.55 -19.18 15.61
N GLY A 15 -17.05 -19.96 14.65
CA GLY A 15 -15.62 -20.18 14.43
C GLY A 15 -14.92 -19.14 13.55
N LEU A 16 -15.67 -18.24 12.88
CA LEU A 16 -15.11 -17.20 12.02
C LEU A 16 -14.71 -15.98 12.83
N GLN A 17 -13.47 -15.51 12.64
CA GLN A 17 -12.95 -14.28 13.23
C GLN A 17 -12.57 -13.29 12.12
N ILE A 18 -13.14 -12.08 12.21
CA ILE A 18 -12.79 -10.96 11.31
C ILE A 18 -11.84 -10.04 12.08
N HIS A 19 -10.60 -9.98 11.63
CA HIS A 19 -9.57 -9.16 12.25
C HIS A 19 -9.71 -7.67 11.86
N MET A 20 -9.34 -6.78 12.79
CA MET A 20 -9.28 -5.33 12.56
C MET A 20 -8.38 -4.97 11.36
N TYR A 21 -7.32 -5.73 11.14
CA TYR A 21 -6.44 -5.57 9.99
C TYR A 21 -7.21 -5.67 8.65
N ALA A 22 -8.05 -6.68 8.50
CA ALA A 22 -8.88 -6.85 7.30
C ALA A 22 -9.87 -5.69 7.14
N VAL A 23 -10.47 -5.22 8.22
CA VAL A 23 -11.40 -4.07 8.21
C VAL A 23 -10.69 -2.80 7.74
N CYS A 24 -9.49 -2.51 8.25
CA CYS A 24 -8.69 -1.37 7.83
C CYS A 24 -8.35 -1.41 6.33
N ILE A 25 -7.97 -2.59 5.82
CA ILE A 25 -7.68 -2.78 4.39
C ILE A 25 -8.94 -2.56 3.55
N ILE A 26 -10.08 -3.14 3.93
CA ILE A 26 -11.35 -3.00 3.21
C ILE A 26 -11.79 -1.54 3.17
N ILE A 27 -11.73 -0.83 4.30
CA ILE A 27 -12.06 0.60 4.36
C ILE A 27 -11.15 1.40 3.43
N GLY A 28 -9.84 1.16 3.49
CA GLY A 28 -8.87 1.84 2.63
C GLY A 28 -9.10 1.57 1.16
N ALA A 29 -9.34 0.31 0.79
CA ALA A 29 -9.64 -0.10 -0.58
C ALA A 29 -10.96 0.52 -1.08
N PHE A 30 -11.98 0.56 -0.23
CA PHE A 30 -13.27 1.19 -0.57
C PHE A 30 -13.13 2.69 -0.82
N ILE A 31 -12.40 3.42 0.04
CA ILE A 31 -12.14 4.86 -0.15
C ILE A 31 -11.35 5.09 -1.43
N ALA A 32 -10.31 4.28 -1.69
CA ALA A 32 -9.53 4.37 -2.93
C ALA A 32 -10.39 4.11 -4.17
N TYR A 33 -11.28 3.11 -4.11
CA TYR A 33 -12.23 2.82 -5.16
C TYR A 33 -13.19 4.01 -5.41
N MET A 34 -13.78 4.58 -4.36
CA MET A 34 -14.68 5.74 -4.49
C MET A 34 -13.98 6.96 -5.10
N LEU A 35 -12.74 7.22 -4.68
CA LEU A 35 -11.95 8.31 -5.26
C LEU A 35 -11.61 8.04 -6.73
N GLY A 36 -11.23 6.82 -7.07
CA GLY A 36 -11.01 6.38 -8.44
C GLY A 36 -12.26 6.55 -9.31
N GLN A 37 -13.43 6.11 -8.82
CA GLN A 37 -14.72 6.30 -9.49
C GLN A 37 -15.01 7.77 -9.79
N TYR A 38 -14.80 8.63 -8.79
CA TYR A 38 -14.98 10.07 -8.96
C TYR A 38 -14.05 10.65 -10.04
N ASN A 39 -12.77 10.25 -10.03
CA ASN A 39 -11.79 10.71 -11.02
C ASN A 39 -12.12 10.18 -12.43
N PHE A 40 -12.49 8.90 -12.57
CA PHE A 40 -12.87 8.31 -13.85
C PHE A 40 -14.11 8.99 -14.45
N LYS A 41 -15.12 9.25 -13.62
CA LYS A 41 -16.32 9.98 -14.04
C LYS A 41 -15.99 11.40 -14.53
N LYS A 42 -15.06 12.09 -13.85
CA LYS A 42 -14.59 13.42 -14.29
C LYS A 42 -13.85 13.38 -15.64
N LEU A 43 -13.21 12.26 -15.95
CA LEU A 43 -12.52 12.05 -17.23
C LEU A 43 -13.47 11.56 -18.34
N GLY A 44 -14.77 11.40 -18.06
CA GLY A 44 -15.77 10.94 -19.01
C GLY A 44 -15.86 9.43 -19.19
N TYR A 45 -15.17 8.63 -18.36
CA TYR A 45 -15.25 7.18 -18.41
C TYR A 45 -16.41 6.62 -17.58
N SER A 46 -16.95 5.47 -18.02
CA SER A 46 -17.99 4.76 -17.27
C SER A 46 -17.46 4.25 -15.93
N SER A 47 -18.29 4.33 -14.89
CA SER A 47 -18.02 3.75 -13.58
C SER A 47 -17.84 2.23 -13.60
N GLU A 48 -18.48 1.55 -14.55
CA GLU A 48 -18.36 0.09 -14.73
C GLU A 48 -16.92 -0.34 -15.03
N ILE A 49 -16.20 0.47 -15.84
CA ILE A 49 -14.79 0.18 -16.19
C ILE A 49 -13.93 0.08 -14.94
N LEU A 50 -14.09 1.01 -14.00
CA LEU A 50 -13.29 0.96 -12.77
C LEU A 50 -13.75 -0.16 -11.83
N SER A 51 -15.04 -0.50 -11.82
CA SER A 51 -15.53 -1.64 -11.05
C SER A 51 -14.94 -2.95 -11.57
N ASP A 52 -14.98 -3.18 -12.88
CA ASP A 52 -14.35 -4.35 -13.53
C ASP A 52 -12.84 -4.41 -13.25
N TYR A 53 -12.18 -3.25 -13.36
CA TYR A 53 -10.74 -3.13 -13.02
C TYR A 53 -10.46 -3.49 -11.58
N PHE A 54 -11.23 -2.95 -10.64
CA PHE A 54 -11.02 -3.14 -9.20
C PHE A 54 -11.11 -4.63 -8.81
N PHE A 55 -12.15 -5.32 -9.25
CA PHE A 55 -12.27 -6.75 -9.00
C PHE A 55 -11.17 -7.55 -9.71
N GLY A 56 -10.89 -7.23 -10.95
CA GLY A 56 -9.84 -7.91 -11.72
C GLY A 56 -8.45 -7.74 -11.12
N VAL A 57 -8.08 -6.53 -10.70
CA VAL A 57 -6.76 -6.27 -10.09
C VAL A 57 -6.63 -6.92 -8.71
N LEU A 58 -7.69 -7.01 -7.92
CA LEU A 58 -7.68 -7.74 -6.66
C LEU A 58 -7.44 -9.25 -6.89
N MET A 59 -8.20 -9.86 -7.78
CA MET A 59 -8.05 -11.29 -8.08
C MET A 59 -6.67 -11.63 -8.64
N THR A 60 -6.22 -10.86 -9.64
CA THR A 60 -4.89 -11.07 -10.23
C THR A 60 -3.77 -10.78 -9.25
N GLY A 61 -3.94 -9.80 -8.36
CA GLY A 61 -2.99 -9.50 -7.29
C GLY A 61 -2.85 -10.66 -6.30
N ILE A 62 -3.95 -11.25 -5.85
CA ILE A 62 -3.92 -12.42 -4.95
C ILE A 62 -3.26 -13.62 -5.64
N ILE A 63 -3.64 -13.91 -6.88
CA ILE A 63 -3.06 -15.00 -7.66
C ILE A 63 -1.56 -14.78 -7.86
N GLY A 64 -1.15 -13.58 -8.25
CA GLY A 64 0.25 -13.24 -8.44
C GLY A 64 1.08 -13.33 -7.15
N ALA A 65 0.51 -12.88 -6.02
CA ALA A 65 1.15 -12.99 -4.72
C ALA A 65 1.36 -14.47 -4.32
N ARG A 66 0.37 -15.33 -4.61
CA ARG A 66 0.47 -16.77 -4.35
C ARG A 66 1.50 -17.44 -5.25
N ILE A 67 1.44 -17.20 -6.55
CA ILE A 67 2.40 -17.76 -7.52
C ILE A 67 3.83 -17.41 -7.10
N TRP A 68 4.09 -16.15 -6.76
CA TRP A 68 5.41 -15.72 -6.33
C TRP A 68 5.89 -16.44 -5.09
N TYR A 69 5.02 -16.53 -4.08
CA TYR A 69 5.36 -17.25 -2.86
C TYR A 69 5.65 -18.73 -3.11
N VAL A 70 4.82 -19.41 -3.91
CA VAL A 70 5.00 -20.81 -4.28
C VAL A 70 6.34 -21.04 -5.00
N ILE A 71 6.72 -20.16 -5.94
CA ILE A 71 7.99 -20.27 -6.66
C ILE A 71 9.18 -20.20 -5.68
N PHE A 72 9.18 -19.24 -4.76
CA PHE A 72 10.29 -19.04 -3.84
C PHE A 72 10.36 -20.09 -2.73
N MET A 73 9.22 -20.62 -2.28
CA MET A 73 9.13 -21.65 -1.25
C MET A 73 9.00 -23.07 -1.80
N TRP A 74 9.27 -23.25 -3.11
CA TRP A 74 9.07 -24.53 -3.79
C TRP A 74 9.80 -25.70 -3.12
N LYS A 75 11.09 -25.54 -2.90
CA LYS A 75 11.95 -26.61 -2.32
C LYS A 75 11.67 -26.86 -0.84
N GLU A 76 11.29 -25.82 -0.10
CA GLU A 76 11.14 -25.88 1.35
C GLU A 76 9.76 -26.39 1.77
N LEU A 77 8.73 -26.15 0.96
CA LEU A 77 7.36 -26.48 1.33
C LEU A 77 6.61 -27.25 0.24
N TYR A 78 6.53 -26.71 -0.96
CA TYR A 78 5.58 -27.20 -1.98
C TYR A 78 6.02 -28.46 -2.71
N MET A 79 7.32 -28.76 -2.73
CA MET A 79 7.84 -30.02 -3.28
C MET A 79 7.35 -31.22 -2.47
N SER A 80 7.16 -31.07 -1.16
CA SER A 80 6.68 -32.13 -0.24
C SER A 80 5.15 -32.10 -0.07
N HIS A 81 4.54 -30.91 -0.22
CA HIS A 81 3.11 -30.66 0.03
C HIS A 81 2.47 -29.87 -1.12
N PRO A 82 2.34 -30.48 -2.32
CA PRO A 82 1.77 -29.79 -3.48
C PRO A 82 0.29 -29.42 -3.30
N GLU A 83 -0.44 -30.08 -2.43
CA GLU A 83 -1.81 -29.75 -2.04
C GLU A 83 -1.94 -28.36 -1.40
N GLU A 84 -0.88 -27.88 -0.76
CA GLU A 84 -0.84 -26.55 -0.14
C GLU A 84 -0.74 -25.41 -1.16
N ILE A 85 -0.45 -25.68 -2.45
CA ILE A 85 -0.28 -24.63 -3.48
C ILE A 85 -1.52 -23.74 -3.58
N ILE A 86 -2.72 -24.28 -3.44
CA ILE A 86 -3.99 -23.55 -3.55
C ILE A 86 -4.53 -23.06 -2.19
N ALA A 87 -3.94 -23.50 -1.08
CA ALA A 87 -4.41 -23.24 0.28
C ALA A 87 -4.02 -21.82 0.76
N ILE A 88 -4.58 -20.78 0.15
CA ILE A 88 -4.31 -19.37 0.50
C ILE A 88 -4.76 -19.01 1.92
N TRP A 89 -5.67 -19.78 2.51
CA TRP A 89 -6.16 -19.59 3.89
C TRP A 89 -5.13 -19.99 4.96
N HIS A 90 -4.08 -20.72 4.60
CA HIS A 90 -2.92 -20.98 5.48
C HIS A 90 -1.86 -19.87 5.38
N GLY A 91 -2.15 -18.77 4.66
CA GLY A 91 -1.19 -17.69 4.42
C GLY A 91 -0.32 -17.93 3.20
N GLY A 92 0.90 -17.36 3.17
CA GLY A 92 1.84 -17.55 2.07
C GLY A 92 1.48 -16.72 0.83
N LEU A 93 1.41 -15.41 0.99
CA LEU A 93 1.21 -14.43 -0.07
C LEU A 93 2.38 -13.45 -0.08
N ALA A 94 3.09 -13.35 -1.20
CA ALA A 94 4.20 -12.43 -1.37
C ALA A 94 3.75 -11.18 -2.12
N ILE A 95 3.83 -10.03 -1.46
CA ILE A 95 3.37 -8.75 -2.01
C ILE A 95 4.03 -8.38 -3.34
N GLN A 96 5.28 -8.79 -3.54
CA GLN A 96 6.03 -8.53 -4.78
C GLN A 96 5.32 -9.13 -6.00
N GLY A 97 4.91 -10.39 -5.90
CA GLY A 97 4.15 -11.06 -6.96
C GLY A 97 2.80 -10.42 -7.21
N GLY A 98 2.13 -9.97 -6.15
CA GLY A 98 0.87 -9.24 -6.24
C GLY A 98 1.01 -7.92 -7.00
N ILE A 99 2.04 -7.13 -6.70
CA ILE A 99 2.31 -5.85 -7.39
C ILE A 99 2.64 -6.08 -8.87
N ILE A 100 3.50 -7.05 -9.19
CA ILE A 100 3.87 -7.37 -10.57
C ILE A 100 2.63 -7.79 -11.36
N ALA A 101 1.82 -8.70 -10.83
CA ALA A 101 0.60 -9.15 -11.49
C ALA A 101 -0.41 -8.02 -11.66
N ALA A 102 -0.58 -7.16 -10.65
CA ALA A 102 -1.44 -5.99 -10.72
C ALA A 102 -1.00 -5.00 -11.81
N LEU A 103 0.30 -4.74 -11.94
CA LEU A 103 0.82 -3.84 -12.98
C LEU A 103 0.63 -4.42 -14.38
N ILE A 104 0.90 -5.72 -14.57
CA ILE A 104 0.68 -6.42 -15.84
C ILE A 104 -0.80 -6.39 -16.21
N TYR A 105 -1.68 -6.76 -15.27
CA TYR A 105 -3.12 -6.71 -15.48
C TYR A 105 -3.59 -5.29 -15.82
N SER A 106 -3.15 -4.27 -15.09
CA SER A 106 -3.52 -2.87 -15.32
C SER A 106 -3.15 -2.42 -16.73
N TYR A 107 -1.94 -2.75 -17.19
CA TYR A 107 -1.49 -2.40 -18.54
C TYR A 107 -2.40 -3.01 -19.62
N TYR A 108 -2.66 -4.32 -19.56
CA TYR A 108 -3.49 -5.00 -20.55
C TYR A 108 -4.96 -4.61 -20.46
N PHE A 109 -5.50 -4.42 -19.25
CA PHE A 109 -6.87 -4.01 -19.03
C PHE A 109 -7.16 -2.64 -19.64
N PHE A 110 -6.36 -1.63 -19.31
CA PHE A 110 -6.56 -0.28 -19.81
C PHE A 110 -6.28 -0.18 -21.32
N LYS A 111 -5.30 -0.92 -21.82
CA LYS A 111 -5.05 -1.03 -23.28
C LYS A 111 -6.28 -1.61 -24.02
N LYS A 112 -6.92 -2.64 -23.47
CA LYS A 112 -8.14 -3.23 -24.05
C LYS A 112 -9.36 -2.29 -24.03
N LYS A 113 -9.39 -1.36 -23.07
CA LYS A 113 -10.47 -0.36 -22.94
C LYS A 113 -10.13 0.97 -23.64
N ASP A 114 -9.05 1.04 -24.42
CA ASP A 114 -8.57 2.24 -25.11
C ASP A 114 -8.32 3.43 -24.16
N ILE A 115 -7.94 3.16 -22.91
CA ILE A 115 -7.59 4.16 -21.91
C ILE A 115 -6.07 4.22 -21.78
N PRO A 116 -5.45 5.40 -22.00
CA PRO A 116 -4.02 5.53 -21.81
C PRO A 116 -3.60 5.19 -20.37
N PHE A 117 -2.58 4.35 -20.21
CA PHE A 117 -2.16 3.82 -18.91
C PHE A 117 -1.91 4.92 -17.86
N PHE A 118 -1.23 6.01 -18.26
CA PHE A 118 -0.94 7.11 -17.34
C PHE A 118 -2.17 7.95 -16.98
N VAL A 119 -3.19 8.01 -17.84
CA VAL A 119 -4.48 8.64 -17.50
C VAL A 119 -5.15 7.86 -16.37
N ALA A 120 -5.21 6.54 -16.51
CA ALA A 120 -5.75 5.67 -15.46
C ALA A 120 -4.89 5.73 -14.19
N GLY A 121 -3.56 5.74 -14.34
CA GLY A 121 -2.62 5.86 -13.23
C GLY A 121 -2.81 7.15 -12.43
N ASP A 122 -2.90 8.30 -13.08
CA ASP A 122 -3.16 9.60 -12.42
C ASP A 122 -4.51 9.63 -11.68
N ALA A 123 -5.49 8.90 -12.17
CA ALA A 123 -6.80 8.83 -11.54
C ALA A 123 -6.85 7.91 -10.32
N ILE A 124 -6.04 6.84 -10.30
CA ILE A 124 -6.08 5.77 -9.29
C ILE A 124 -5.03 5.98 -8.19
N MET A 125 -3.78 6.33 -8.55
CA MET A 125 -2.66 6.31 -7.60
C MET A 125 -2.82 7.21 -6.37
N PRO A 126 -3.47 8.39 -6.43
CA PRO A 126 -3.75 9.14 -5.21
C PRO A 126 -4.62 8.35 -4.21
N GLY A 127 -5.57 7.55 -4.70
CA GLY A 127 -6.39 6.67 -3.85
C GLY A 127 -5.59 5.58 -3.16
N VAL A 128 -4.54 5.07 -3.79
CA VAL A 128 -3.65 4.06 -3.20
C VAL A 128 -2.96 4.57 -1.94
N LEU A 129 -2.57 5.86 -1.90
CA LEU A 129 -1.98 6.46 -0.69
C LEU A 129 -2.95 6.44 0.50
N ILE A 130 -4.25 6.69 0.25
CA ILE A 130 -5.28 6.60 1.30
C ILE A 130 -5.44 5.15 1.74
N ALA A 131 -5.51 4.20 0.79
CA ALA A 131 -5.60 2.78 1.14
C ALA A 131 -4.40 2.33 1.98
N GLN A 132 -3.19 2.75 1.64
CA GLN A 132 -1.99 2.49 2.43
C GLN A 132 -2.07 3.13 3.81
N ALA A 133 -2.50 4.41 3.91
CA ALA A 133 -2.66 5.08 5.19
C ALA A 133 -3.64 4.35 6.11
N CYS A 134 -4.78 3.88 5.59
CA CYS A 134 -5.74 3.06 6.34
C CYS A 134 -5.14 1.69 6.74
N GLY A 135 -4.44 1.03 5.81
CA GLY A 135 -3.84 -0.28 6.06
C GLY A 135 -2.80 -0.26 7.21
N ARG A 136 -2.11 0.88 7.43
CA ARG A 136 -1.17 1.02 8.56
C ARG A 136 -1.84 0.92 9.92
N TRP A 137 -3.09 1.30 10.05
CA TRP A 137 -3.86 1.07 11.28
C TRP A 137 -4.09 -0.42 11.55
N GLY A 138 -4.11 -1.26 10.53
CA GLY A 138 -4.10 -2.71 10.72
C GLY A 138 -2.86 -3.20 11.48
N ASN A 139 -1.66 -2.67 11.14
CA ASN A 139 -0.44 -2.99 11.88
C ASN A 139 -0.51 -2.54 13.35
N PHE A 140 -1.14 -1.39 13.63
CA PHE A 140 -1.39 -0.92 15.01
C PHE A 140 -2.22 -1.92 15.82
N PHE A 141 -3.31 -2.42 15.26
CA PHE A 141 -4.16 -3.41 15.94
C PHE A 141 -3.48 -4.77 16.10
N ASN A 142 -2.58 -5.14 15.22
CA ASN A 142 -1.84 -6.39 15.30
C ASN A 142 -0.56 -6.30 16.16
N HIS A 143 -0.20 -5.12 16.67
CA HIS A 143 1.07 -4.86 17.34
C HIS A 143 2.27 -5.31 16.52
N GLU A 144 2.29 -5.01 15.22
CA GLU A 144 3.35 -5.38 14.30
C GLU A 144 3.93 -4.15 13.59
N ALA A 145 5.10 -4.32 12.99
CA ALA A 145 5.76 -3.26 12.22
C ALA A 145 6.06 -1.99 13.03
N PHE A 146 6.21 -2.11 14.34
CA PHE A 146 6.58 -0.99 15.22
C PHE A 146 8.07 -0.66 15.10
N GLY A 147 8.46 0.52 15.64
CA GLY A 147 9.83 0.97 15.60
C GLY A 147 10.64 0.60 16.84
N SER A 148 11.86 1.11 16.94
CA SER A 148 12.72 0.92 18.10
C SER A 148 12.09 1.46 19.39
N ALA A 149 12.60 0.97 20.55
CA ALA A 149 12.12 1.39 21.85
C ALA A 149 12.34 2.89 22.10
N VAL A 150 11.37 3.53 22.75
CA VAL A 150 11.39 4.96 23.12
C VAL A 150 10.90 5.15 24.55
N SER A 151 11.13 6.34 25.11
CA SER A 151 10.57 6.69 26.41
C SER A 151 9.09 7.06 26.33
N LEU A 152 8.34 6.82 27.42
CA LEU A 152 6.98 7.31 27.53
C LEU A 152 6.88 8.85 27.35
N ASN A 153 7.88 9.57 27.84
CA ASN A 153 7.93 11.03 27.69
C ASN A 153 8.02 11.45 26.22
N PHE A 154 8.77 10.71 25.40
CA PHE A 154 8.82 10.94 23.96
C PHE A 154 7.41 10.84 23.32
N LEU A 155 6.65 9.79 23.63
CA LEU A 155 5.28 9.62 23.08
C LEU A 155 4.34 10.72 23.57
N LYS A 156 4.47 11.16 24.83
CA LYS A 156 3.70 12.29 25.37
C LYS A 156 4.02 13.61 24.67
N LEU A 157 5.30 13.85 24.33
CA LEU A 157 5.73 15.03 23.57
C LEU A 157 5.16 15.08 22.16
N LEU A 158 4.84 13.94 21.57
CA LEU A 158 4.12 13.87 20.28
C LEU A 158 2.63 14.21 20.40
N HIS A 159 2.13 14.53 21.59
CA HIS A 159 0.72 14.84 21.88
C HIS A 159 -0.25 13.77 21.37
N LEU A 160 0.17 12.50 21.41
CA LEU A 160 -0.66 11.40 20.94
C LEU A 160 -1.82 11.12 21.91
N PRO A 161 -2.99 10.73 21.40
CA PRO A 161 -4.09 10.23 22.24
C PRO A 161 -3.65 9.06 23.11
N GLN A 162 -4.17 9.02 24.35
CA GLN A 162 -3.77 8.03 25.35
C GLN A 162 -3.94 6.58 24.88
N PHE A 163 -4.97 6.31 24.06
CA PHE A 163 -5.20 4.97 23.52
C PHE A 163 -4.05 4.52 22.57
N ILE A 164 -3.44 5.44 21.82
CA ILE A 164 -2.27 5.13 20.99
C ILE A 164 -1.08 4.85 21.90
N ILE A 165 -0.80 5.72 22.88
CA ILE A 165 0.33 5.57 23.79
C ILE A 165 0.26 4.21 24.50
N ASN A 166 -0.92 3.85 25.03
CA ASN A 166 -1.12 2.58 25.73
C ASN A 166 -0.83 1.37 24.85
N ASN A 167 -1.26 1.42 23.58
CA ASN A 167 -1.07 0.32 22.64
C ASN A 167 0.33 0.26 22.02
N MET A 168 1.13 1.31 22.19
CA MET A 168 2.55 1.28 21.81
C MET A 168 3.46 0.72 22.91
N TYR A 169 2.89 0.24 24.04
CA TYR A 169 3.61 -0.54 25.02
C TYR A 169 3.55 -2.03 24.64
N ILE A 170 4.63 -2.51 24.01
CA ILE A 170 4.73 -3.84 23.39
C ILE A 170 5.98 -4.52 23.99
N GLU A 171 5.85 -5.79 24.39
CA GLU A 171 6.97 -6.58 24.94
C GLU A 171 7.76 -5.89 26.06
N GLY A 172 7.07 -5.11 26.93
CA GLY A 172 7.68 -4.48 28.09
C GLY A 172 8.33 -3.12 27.83
N ALA A 173 8.23 -2.55 26.63
CA ALA A 173 8.76 -1.24 26.28
C ALA A 173 7.77 -0.42 25.42
N TYR A 174 7.92 0.92 25.45
CA TYR A 174 7.23 1.77 24.49
C TYR A 174 8.02 1.83 23.18
N HIS A 175 7.34 1.88 22.05
CA HIS A 175 7.94 1.86 20.72
C HIS A 175 7.50 3.05 19.86
N HIS A 176 8.32 3.39 18.85
CA HIS A 176 7.94 4.36 17.83
C HIS A 176 6.67 3.92 17.11
N PRO A 177 5.63 4.77 17.00
CA PRO A 177 4.39 4.48 16.28
C PRO A 177 4.59 4.64 14.76
N THR A 178 5.39 3.76 14.16
CA THR A 178 5.73 3.78 12.74
C THR A 178 4.51 3.70 11.84
N PHE A 179 3.47 2.98 12.27
CA PHE A 179 2.18 2.94 11.60
C PHE A 179 1.59 4.35 11.40
N LEU A 180 1.66 5.19 12.44
CA LEU A 180 1.13 6.56 12.42
C LEU A 180 1.99 7.46 11.54
N TYR A 181 3.32 7.34 11.62
CA TYR A 181 4.24 8.12 10.78
C TYR A 181 4.00 7.84 9.31
N GLU A 182 3.86 6.56 8.91
CA GLU A 182 3.59 6.19 7.53
C GLU A 182 2.18 6.58 7.09
N SER A 183 1.18 6.41 7.97
CA SER A 183 -0.19 6.83 7.69
C SER A 183 -0.30 8.34 7.43
N VAL A 184 0.25 9.16 8.33
CA VAL A 184 0.26 10.63 8.19
C VAL A 184 1.11 11.05 6.99
N GLY A 185 2.28 10.45 6.80
CA GLY A 185 3.14 10.71 5.64
C GLY A 185 2.43 10.46 4.32
N ASN A 186 1.73 9.33 4.19
CA ASN A 186 0.95 9.01 2.99
C ASN A 186 -0.21 9.99 2.76
N LEU A 187 -0.89 10.43 3.82
CA LEU A 187 -1.93 11.46 3.70
C LEU A 187 -1.35 12.81 3.28
N ILE A 188 -0.18 13.21 3.79
CA ILE A 188 0.50 14.43 3.35
C ILE A 188 0.87 14.31 1.86
N VAL A 189 1.45 13.21 1.42
CA VAL A 189 1.77 12.98 0.01
C VAL A 189 0.51 13.03 -0.85
N PHE A 190 -0.58 12.41 -0.42
CA PHE A 190 -1.88 12.50 -1.10
C PHE A 190 -2.32 13.96 -1.27
N LEU A 191 -2.29 14.76 -0.19
CA LEU A 191 -2.68 16.18 -0.25
C LEU A 191 -1.76 16.97 -1.19
N VAL A 192 -0.45 16.73 -1.16
CA VAL A 192 0.50 17.37 -2.08
C VAL A 192 0.17 17.03 -3.53
N ILE A 193 -0.13 15.76 -3.83
CA ILE A 193 -0.49 15.35 -5.19
C ILE A 193 -1.77 16.06 -5.64
N ILE A 194 -2.82 16.07 -4.83
CA ILE A 194 -4.12 16.66 -5.24
C ILE A 194 -4.10 18.18 -5.27
N LEU A 195 -3.46 18.83 -4.30
CA LEU A 195 -3.51 20.29 -4.16
C LEU A 195 -2.44 21.03 -4.97
N VAL A 196 -1.28 20.37 -5.18
CA VAL A 196 -0.14 21.00 -5.85
C VAL A 196 0.16 20.34 -7.19
N VAL A 197 0.48 19.04 -7.20
CA VAL A 197 0.91 18.35 -8.43
C VAL A 197 -0.19 18.39 -9.49
N LYS A 198 -1.41 17.99 -9.15
CA LYS A 198 -2.56 17.98 -10.08
C LYS A 198 -2.83 19.33 -10.72
N LYS A 199 -2.63 20.44 -9.97
CA LYS A 199 -2.84 21.80 -10.49
C LYS A 199 -1.70 22.31 -11.36
N LYS A 200 -0.47 21.81 -11.14
CA LYS A 200 0.75 22.27 -11.82
C LYS A 200 1.26 21.27 -12.85
N ALA A 201 0.60 20.12 -12.99
CA ALA A 201 0.99 19.08 -13.93
C ALA A 201 1.00 19.62 -15.37
N GLN A 202 2.10 19.40 -16.06
CA GLN A 202 2.30 19.77 -17.46
C GLN A 202 1.94 18.62 -18.41
N CYS A 203 2.00 17.39 -17.93
CA CYS A 203 1.68 16.20 -18.70
C CYS A 203 0.98 15.13 -17.86
N THR A 204 0.23 14.27 -18.56
CA THR A 204 -0.37 13.08 -17.99
C THR A 204 0.70 12.12 -17.48
N GLY A 205 0.48 11.53 -16.30
CA GLY A 205 1.42 10.63 -15.64
C GLY A 205 2.21 11.30 -14.50
N GLU A 206 2.13 12.62 -14.34
CA GLU A 206 2.86 13.29 -13.27
C GLU A 206 2.34 12.93 -11.88
N GLN A 207 1.03 12.72 -11.69
CA GLN A 207 0.49 12.26 -10.41
C GLN A 207 0.91 10.82 -10.11
N PHE A 208 0.90 9.95 -11.15
CA PHE A 208 1.37 8.58 -11.06
C PHE A 208 2.83 8.50 -10.58
N PHE A 209 3.73 9.24 -11.21
CA PHE A 209 5.14 9.24 -10.82
C PHE A 209 5.40 9.99 -9.50
N SER A 210 4.61 11.00 -9.17
CA SER A 210 4.70 11.68 -7.87
C SER A 210 4.33 10.79 -6.70
N TYR A 211 3.43 9.81 -6.91
CA TYR A 211 3.18 8.76 -5.92
C TYR A 211 4.47 8.01 -5.58
N PHE A 212 5.24 7.56 -6.58
CA PHE A 212 6.49 6.83 -6.33
C PHE A 212 7.51 7.67 -5.56
N ILE A 213 7.64 8.95 -5.91
CA ILE A 213 8.54 9.87 -5.19
C ILE A 213 8.08 10.03 -3.74
N GLY A 214 6.83 10.40 -3.53
CA GLY A 214 6.30 10.73 -2.21
C GLY A 214 6.27 9.50 -1.28
N TYR A 215 5.71 8.38 -1.76
CA TYR A 215 5.69 7.14 -1.00
C TYR A 215 7.12 6.61 -0.73
N GLY A 216 8.00 6.67 -1.73
CA GLY A 216 9.39 6.29 -1.56
C GLY A 216 10.10 7.09 -0.46
N ILE A 217 9.88 8.41 -0.39
CA ILE A 217 10.43 9.25 0.67
C ILE A 217 9.88 8.82 2.04
N VAL A 218 8.55 8.73 2.18
CA VAL A 218 7.92 8.33 3.45
C VAL A 218 8.44 6.96 3.90
N ARG A 219 8.43 5.99 3.00
CA ARG A 219 8.85 4.62 3.31
C ARG A 219 10.33 4.52 3.66
N PHE A 220 11.19 5.28 3.01
CA PHE A 220 12.63 5.30 3.33
C PHE A 220 12.90 5.70 4.78
N PHE A 221 12.26 6.79 5.25
CA PHE A 221 12.45 7.26 6.63
C PHE A 221 11.78 6.34 7.65
N VAL A 222 10.56 5.90 7.39
CA VAL A 222 9.85 5.00 8.32
C VAL A 222 10.57 3.67 8.47
N GLU A 223 11.09 3.10 7.38
CA GLU A 223 11.87 1.86 7.43
C GLU A 223 13.13 2.00 8.28
N GLY A 224 13.73 3.18 8.31
CA GLY A 224 14.87 3.46 9.18
C GLY A 224 14.60 3.26 10.68
N LEU A 225 13.35 3.39 11.10
CA LEU A 225 12.92 3.24 12.50
C LEU A 225 12.45 1.83 12.86
N ARG A 226 12.13 0.99 11.87
CA ARG A 226 11.55 -0.35 12.10
C ARG A 226 12.59 -1.34 12.64
N THR A 227 12.10 -2.27 13.47
CA THR A 227 12.91 -3.34 14.08
C THR A 227 12.83 -4.65 13.31
N ASP A 228 11.76 -4.85 12.53
CA ASP A 228 11.43 -6.07 11.78
C ASP A 228 11.77 -5.97 10.28
N SER A 229 12.75 -5.14 9.91
CA SER A 229 13.15 -4.91 8.52
C SER A 229 13.80 -6.12 7.89
N LEU A 230 13.39 -6.45 6.66
CA LEU A 230 14.07 -7.45 5.84
C LEU A 230 15.42 -6.90 5.40
N MET A 231 16.49 -7.61 5.76
CA MET A 231 17.87 -7.19 5.50
C MET A 231 18.49 -7.96 4.33
N LEU A 232 19.25 -7.26 3.49
CA LEU A 232 20.18 -7.85 2.52
C LEU A 232 21.59 -7.40 2.89
N GLY A 233 22.29 -8.20 3.68
CA GLY A 233 23.52 -7.75 4.33
C GLY A 233 23.24 -6.55 5.25
N PRO A 234 23.95 -5.43 5.13
CA PRO A 234 23.73 -4.23 5.95
C PRO A 234 22.56 -3.34 5.45
N ILE A 235 21.94 -3.69 4.31
CA ILE A 235 20.96 -2.83 3.63
C ILE A 235 19.54 -3.31 3.95
N ARG A 236 18.66 -2.40 4.32
CA ARG A 236 17.23 -2.65 4.46
C ARG A 236 16.57 -2.69 3.09
N MET A 237 15.95 -3.81 2.72
CA MET A 237 15.35 -4.01 1.39
C MET A 237 14.30 -2.96 1.03
N ALA A 238 13.50 -2.53 2.01
CA ALA A 238 12.49 -1.51 1.74
C ALA A 238 13.11 -0.12 1.53
N GLN A 239 14.28 0.21 2.12
CA GLN A 239 15.00 1.44 1.80
C GLN A 239 15.56 1.41 0.38
N LEU A 240 16.13 0.28 -0.05
CA LEU A 240 16.60 0.11 -1.42
C LEU A 240 15.45 0.27 -2.42
N THR A 241 14.33 -0.39 -2.19
CA THR A 241 13.12 -0.26 -3.01
C THR A 241 12.60 1.18 -3.04
N SER A 242 12.67 1.89 -1.92
CA SER A 242 12.26 3.30 -1.83
C SER A 242 13.14 4.20 -2.69
N ILE A 243 14.46 3.98 -2.69
CA ILE A 243 15.40 4.72 -3.56
C ILE A 243 15.05 4.46 -5.04
N VAL A 244 14.81 3.20 -5.41
CA VAL A 244 14.40 2.83 -6.77
C VAL A 244 13.10 3.55 -7.17
N PHE A 245 12.12 3.60 -6.27
CA PHE A 245 10.86 4.33 -6.51
C PHE A 245 11.09 5.82 -6.73
N ILE A 246 11.90 6.46 -5.90
CA ILE A 246 12.23 7.89 -6.04
C ILE A 246 12.90 8.15 -7.39
N ILE A 247 13.91 7.36 -7.74
CA ILE A 247 14.64 7.51 -9.01
C ILE A 247 13.69 7.29 -10.21
N ALA A 248 12.87 6.22 -10.18
CA ALA A 248 11.90 5.93 -11.23
C ALA A 248 10.85 7.04 -11.36
N GLY A 249 10.40 7.60 -10.25
CA GLY A 249 9.46 8.71 -10.22
C GLY A 249 10.04 9.98 -10.86
N VAL A 250 11.25 10.38 -10.44
CA VAL A 250 11.93 11.56 -10.97
C VAL A 250 12.25 11.38 -12.48
N ALA A 251 12.82 10.23 -12.86
CA ALA A 251 13.13 9.92 -14.23
C ALA A 251 11.87 9.89 -15.11
N GLY A 252 10.78 9.31 -14.60
CA GLY A 252 9.49 9.25 -15.30
C GLY A 252 8.93 10.64 -15.59
N ILE A 253 8.88 11.54 -14.61
CA ILE A 253 8.43 12.94 -14.82
C ILE A 253 9.34 13.66 -15.83
N TYR A 254 10.65 13.49 -15.69
CA TYR A 254 11.61 14.11 -16.61
C TYR A 254 11.41 13.63 -18.06
N CYS A 255 11.27 12.32 -18.27
CA CYS A 255 11.02 11.74 -19.59
C CYS A 255 9.70 12.22 -20.20
N LEU A 256 8.61 12.25 -19.41
CA LEU A 256 7.31 12.73 -19.88
C LEU A 256 7.37 14.18 -20.34
N ARG A 257 7.96 15.06 -19.55
CA ARG A 257 8.08 16.49 -19.87
C ARG A 257 8.96 16.74 -21.10
N ASN A 258 10.06 16.01 -21.24
CA ASN A 258 10.93 16.12 -22.42
C ASN A 258 10.24 15.60 -23.69
N HIS A 259 9.47 14.52 -23.59
CA HIS A 259 8.69 14.02 -24.71
C HIS A 259 7.62 15.01 -25.19
N GLN A 260 6.97 15.68 -24.26
CA GLN A 260 5.97 16.69 -24.57
C GLN A 260 6.61 17.92 -25.26
N LYS A 261 7.75 18.42 -24.74
CA LYS A 261 8.49 19.55 -25.34
C LYS A 261 8.99 19.27 -26.78
N ARG A 262 9.20 18.01 -27.13
CA ARG A 262 9.61 17.63 -28.51
C ARG A 262 8.43 17.55 -29.48
N LYS A 263 7.20 17.54 -28.96
CA LYS A 263 5.96 17.48 -29.78
C LYS A 263 5.29 18.85 -29.94
N SER A 264 5.62 19.82 -29.07
CA SER A 264 5.21 21.22 -29.16
C SER A 264 6.19 22.01 -30.01
#